data_773f78af8c2631df95b62237950f1147
#
_entry.id   773f78af8c2631df95b62237950f1147
#
_cell.length_a   1.000
_cell.length_b   1.000
_cell.length_c   1.000
_cell.angle_alpha   90.00
_cell.angle_beta   90.00
_cell.angle_gamma   90.00
#
_symmetry.space_group_name_H-M   'P 1'
#
loop_
_entity.id
_entity.type
_entity.pdbx_description
1 polymer ?
#
loop_
_entity_poly.entity_id
_entity_poly.type
_entity_poly.pdbx_seq_one_letter_code
_entity_poly.pdbx_strand_id
1 'polypeptide(L)'
;KTISELPAKTNVEIAIPLNELIKDSETNIRIEAIKAITAHRVSELYHHIIDLLDSPWYRNIAFNAIIDIGEDMLDLMELSFHKTGYEIDTRLLIVKAMGIIGGPKAVTLLVNKTNFPDRNIINESFSALKNCNYEPDENTVSKINQEIDSSIGIAAWNITARKELTESKSSERMLLAIDSELAINFDAIYLLLELAYDAKLISHIKDSIESGSSERIGFAIELLDLFISEDLKPKLFPHLEDISVDD
;
A
#
# COMPACT_ATOMS: atom_id res chain seq x y z
N LYS A 1 -22.02 -7.90 -32.30
CA LYS A 1 -20.54 -8.10 -32.17
C LYS A 1 -20.04 -7.19 -31.10
N THR A 2 -19.44 -7.74 -30.06
CA THR A 2 -18.79 -6.99 -28.96
C THR A 2 -17.55 -6.29 -29.49
N ILE A 3 -17.25 -5.10 -28.98
CA ILE A 3 -16.07 -4.28 -29.36
C ILE A 3 -14.76 -5.07 -29.16
N SER A 4 -14.74 -6.02 -28.23
CA SER A 4 -13.61 -6.92 -27.95
C SER A 4 -13.31 -7.95 -29.05
N GLU A 5 -14.20 -8.12 -30.07
CA GLU A 5 -14.04 -9.11 -31.16
C GLU A 5 -13.53 -8.50 -32.48
N LEU A 6 -12.97 -7.28 -32.45
CA LEU A 6 -12.40 -6.64 -33.63
C LEU A 6 -11.14 -7.40 -34.11
N PRO A 7 -11.01 -7.71 -35.41
CA PRO A 7 -9.80 -8.34 -35.93
C PRO A 7 -8.59 -7.39 -35.77
N ALA A 8 -7.39 -7.96 -35.67
CA ALA A 8 -6.13 -7.24 -35.54
C ALA A 8 -5.93 -6.21 -36.71
N LYS A 9 -6.51 -5.04 -36.52
CA LYS A 9 -6.24 -3.83 -37.32
C LYS A 9 -5.06 -3.09 -36.67
N THR A 10 -4.36 -2.29 -37.45
CA THR A 10 -3.29 -1.42 -36.93
C THR A 10 -3.81 -0.61 -35.73
N ASN A 11 -3.06 -0.49 -34.65
CA ASN A 11 -3.46 0.16 -33.40
C ASN A 11 -4.06 1.57 -33.62
N VAL A 12 -3.58 2.30 -34.61
CA VAL A 12 -4.05 3.66 -34.97
C VAL A 12 -5.50 3.66 -35.48
N GLU A 13 -5.91 2.67 -36.30
CA GLU A 13 -7.28 2.60 -36.82
C GLU A 13 -8.33 2.29 -35.73
N ILE A 14 -7.90 1.62 -34.67
CA ILE A 14 -8.75 1.25 -33.53
C ILE A 14 -8.76 2.38 -32.48
N ALA A 15 -7.68 3.12 -32.32
CA ALA A 15 -7.54 4.16 -31.33
C ALA A 15 -8.56 5.29 -31.45
N ILE A 16 -8.85 5.74 -32.70
CA ILE A 16 -9.80 6.85 -32.93
C ILE A 16 -11.21 6.52 -32.40
N PRO A 17 -11.87 5.43 -32.80
CA PRO A 17 -13.20 5.11 -32.27
C PRO A 17 -13.18 4.79 -30.79
N LEU A 18 -12.14 4.14 -30.24
CA LEU A 18 -12.05 3.85 -28.83
C LEU A 18 -11.88 5.11 -27.98
N ASN A 19 -11.20 6.15 -28.48
CA ASN A 19 -11.08 7.44 -27.80
C ASN A 19 -12.43 8.15 -27.61
N GLU A 20 -13.38 7.96 -28.53
CA GLU A 20 -14.75 8.47 -28.37
C GLU A 20 -15.54 7.60 -27.39
N LEU A 21 -15.46 6.26 -27.54
CA LEU A 21 -16.23 5.32 -26.72
C LEU A 21 -15.81 5.33 -25.24
N ILE A 22 -14.54 5.62 -24.91
CA ILE A 22 -14.10 5.72 -23.51
C ILE A 22 -14.65 6.95 -22.80
N LYS A 23 -15.17 7.93 -23.54
CA LYS A 23 -15.81 9.16 -23.06
C LYS A 23 -17.34 9.12 -23.16
N ASP A 24 -17.92 8.01 -23.62
CA ASP A 24 -19.35 7.86 -23.79
C ASP A 24 -20.12 8.08 -22.48
N SER A 25 -21.33 8.58 -22.54
CA SER A 25 -22.20 8.78 -21.38
C SER A 25 -22.70 7.46 -20.78
N GLU A 26 -22.79 6.41 -21.61
CA GLU A 26 -23.25 5.09 -21.20
C GLU A 26 -22.13 4.29 -20.53
N THR A 27 -22.35 3.93 -19.26
CA THR A 27 -21.37 3.19 -18.45
C THR A 27 -20.90 1.89 -19.11
N ASN A 28 -21.82 1.13 -19.71
CA ASN A 28 -21.48 -0.14 -20.36
C ASN A 28 -20.58 0.05 -21.57
N ILE A 29 -20.79 1.12 -22.35
CA ILE A 29 -19.96 1.45 -23.51
C ILE A 29 -18.53 1.79 -23.07
N ARG A 30 -18.39 2.61 -22.03
CA ARG A 30 -17.04 2.93 -21.47
C ARG A 30 -16.34 1.69 -20.94
N ILE A 31 -17.04 0.80 -20.25
CA ILE A 31 -16.47 -0.46 -19.75
C ILE A 31 -15.95 -1.32 -20.91
N GLU A 32 -16.73 -1.47 -21.97
CA GLU A 32 -16.30 -2.24 -23.14
C GLU A 32 -15.14 -1.56 -23.88
N ALA A 33 -15.10 -0.22 -23.92
CA ALA A 33 -13.96 0.51 -24.46
C ALA A 33 -12.68 0.27 -23.65
N ILE A 34 -12.73 0.30 -22.30
CA ILE A 34 -11.58 -0.03 -21.44
C ILE A 34 -11.07 -1.43 -21.73
N LYS A 35 -11.96 -2.43 -21.79
CA LYS A 35 -11.60 -3.82 -22.11
C LYS A 35 -10.95 -3.94 -23.48
N ALA A 36 -11.49 -3.24 -24.49
CA ALA A 36 -10.93 -3.26 -25.84
C ALA A 36 -9.55 -2.62 -25.89
N ILE A 37 -9.33 -1.46 -25.22
CA ILE A 37 -8.04 -0.79 -25.13
C ILE A 37 -7.00 -1.74 -24.48
N THR A 38 -7.40 -2.42 -23.40
CA THR A 38 -6.54 -3.38 -22.70
C THR A 38 -6.21 -4.59 -23.58
N ALA A 39 -7.21 -5.22 -24.18
CA ALA A 39 -7.06 -6.43 -24.99
C ALA A 39 -6.23 -6.19 -26.26
N HIS A 40 -6.38 -5.05 -26.89
CA HIS A 40 -5.66 -4.68 -28.11
C HIS A 40 -4.37 -3.88 -27.87
N ARG A 41 -4.03 -3.63 -26.60
CA ARG A 41 -2.80 -2.90 -26.20
C ARG A 41 -2.67 -1.54 -26.87
N VAL A 42 -3.74 -0.74 -26.88
CA VAL A 42 -3.79 0.58 -27.53
C VAL A 42 -3.14 1.61 -26.61
N SER A 43 -1.81 1.69 -26.65
CA SER A 43 -0.98 2.48 -25.73
C SER A 43 -1.28 3.98 -25.75
N GLU A 44 -1.72 4.52 -26.87
CA GLU A 44 -2.11 5.93 -27.04
C GLU A 44 -3.26 6.34 -26.10
N LEU A 45 -4.07 5.37 -25.65
CA LEU A 45 -5.24 5.60 -24.81
C LEU A 45 -5.03 5.22 -23.33
N TYR A 46 -3.86 4.75 -22.92
CA TYR A 46 -3.57 4.33 -21.55
C TYR A 46 -3.77 5.46 -20.53
N HIS A 47 -3.51 6.71 -20.90
CA HIS A 47 -3.72 7.85 -20.02
C HIS A 47 -5.19 8.00 -19.58
N HIS A 48 -6.16 7.65 -20.47
CA HIS A 48 -7.57 7.65 -20.09
C HIS A 48 -7.88 6.59 -19.03
N ILE A 49 -7.22 5.42 -19.08
CA ILE A 49 -7.43 4.36 -18.08
C ILE A 49 -6.93 4.83 -16.71
N ILE A 50 -5.77 5.47 -16.63
CA ILE A 50 -5.24 6.00 -15.36
C ILE A 50 -6.16 7.10 -14.81
N ASP A 51 -6.63 8.03 -15.65
CA ASP A 51 -7.54 9.11 -15.22
C ASP A 51 -8.85 8.55 -14.63
N LEU A 52 -9.29 7.35 -15.03
CA LEU A 52 -10.46 6.69 -14.48
C LEU A 52 -10.26 6.11 -13.07
N LEU A 53 -9.03 6.03 -12.55
CA LEU A 53 -8.78 5.67 -11.15
C LEU A 53 -9.39 6.69 -10.17
N ASP A 54 -9.53 7.94 -10.57
CA ASP A 54 -10.16 8.99 -9.76
C ASP A 54 -11.69 8.89 -9.72
N SER A 55 -12.28 8.10 -10.62
CA SER A 55 -13.72 7.90 -10.68
C SER A 55 -14.19 6.71 -9.85
N PRO A 56 -15.03 6.90 -8.81
CA PRO A 56 -15.57 5.80 -8.02
C PRO A 56 -16.28 4.71 -8.83
N TRP A 57 -16.88 5.08 -9.96
CA TRP A 57 -17.64 4.18 -10.83
C TRP A 57 -16.76 3.27 -11.69
N TYR A 58 -15.58 3.75 -12.08
CA TYR A 58 -14.69 3.05 -13.02
C TYR A 58 -13.39 2.59 -12.38
N ARG A 59 -13.11 3.01 -11.15
CA ARG A 59 -11.87 2.75 -10.40
C ARG A 59 -11.44 1.28 -10.47
N ASN A 60 -12.34 0.37 -10.16
CA ASN A 60 -12.01 -1.06 -10.09
C ASN A 60 -11.67 -1.64 -11.46
N ILE A 61 -12.43 -1.26 -12.50
CA ILE A 61 -12.14 -1.78 -13.85
C ILE A 61 -10.88 -1.14 -14.42
N ALA A 62 -10.65 0.14 -14.16
CA ALA A 62 -9.43 0.83 -14.56
C ALA A 62 -8.20 0.22 -13.86
N PHE A 63 -8.29 -0.05 -12.55
CA PHE A 63 -7.23 -0.68 -11.79
C PHE A 63 -6.87 -2.07 -12.35
N ASN A 64 -7.87 -2.92 -12.62
CA ASN A 64 -7.64 -4.23 -13.22
C ASN A 64 -7.03 -4.11 -14.62
N ALA A 65 -7.50 -3.17 -15.45
CA ALA A 65 -6.94 -2.92 -16.77
C ALA A 65 -5.46 -2.51 -16.71
N ILE A 66 -5.07 -1.68 -15.75
CA ILE A 66 -3.67 -1.29 -15.49
C ILE A 66 -2.82 -2.53 -15.15
N ILE A 67 -3.31 -3.40 -14.28
CA ILE A 67 -2.63 -4.65 -13.91
C ILE A 67 -2.48 -5.57 -15.14
N ASP A 68 -3.54 -5.74 -15.94
CA ASP A 68 -3.53 -6.60 -17.12
C ASP A 68 -2.60 -6.05 -18.23
N ILE A 69 -2.45 -4.74 -18.35
CA ILE A 69 -1.48 -4.11 -19.25
C ILE A 69 -0.06 -4.32 -18.73
N GLY A 70 0.16 -4.20 -17.44
CA GLY A 70 1.41 -4.52 -16.78
C GLY A 70 2.51 -3.47 -16.99
N GLU A 71 3.74 -3.91 -17.27
CA GLU A 71 4.95 -3.07 -17.28
C GLU A 71 4.86 -1.85 -18.20
N ASP A 72 4.13 -1.96 -19.32
CA ASP A 72 3.94 -0.86 -20.27
C ASP A 72 3.24 0.38 -19.65
N MET A 73 2.56 0.19 -18.50
CA MET A 73 1.91 1.29 -17.77
C MET A 73 2.85 2.07 -16.85
N LEU A 74 3.99 1.50 -16.45
CA LEU A 74 4.81 2.03 -15.34
C LEU A 74 5.28 3.47 -15.57
N ASP A 75 5.74 3.83 -16.77
CA ASP A 75 6.18 5.21 -17.07
C ASP A 75 5.04 6.21 -16.96
N LEU A 76 3.88 5.81 -17.49
CA LEU A 76 2.70 6.65 -17.45
C LEU A 76 2.13 6.77 -16.03
N MET A 77 2.20 5.69 -15.23
CA MET A 77 1.85 5.70 -13.82
C MET A 77 2.75 6.64 -13.02
N GLU A 78 4.06 6.64 -13.29
CA GLU A 78 5.00 7.57 -12.65
C GLU A 78 4.67 9.03 -12.98
N LEU A 79 4.44 9.34 -14.24
CA LEU A 79 4.02 10.68 -14.66
C LEU A 79 2.70 11.10 -14.00
N SER A 80 1.74 10.18 -13.95
CA SER A 80 0.41 10.44 -13.40
C SER A 80 0.44 10.59 -11.87
N PHE A 81 1.32 9.88 -11.17
CA PHE A 81 1.50 10.02 -9.73
C PHE A 81 1.82 11.46 -9.31
N HIS A 82 2.58 12.18 -10.13
CA HIS A 82 2.96 13.58 -9.88
C HIS A 82 1.96 14.59 -10.46
N LYS A 83 0.90 14.14 -11.14
CA LYS A 83 -0.11 15.02 -11.73
C LYS A 83 -0.84 15.81 -10.63
N THR A 84 -0.97 17.12 -10.85
CA THR A 84 -1.77 17.98 -9.97
C THR A 84 -3.25 17.66 -10.10
N GLY A 85 -3.97 17.67 -8.96
CA GLY A 85 -5.42 17.42 -8.92
C GLY A 85 -5.82 15.99 -8.58
N TYR A 86 -4.89 15.02 -8.54
CA TYR A 86 -5.20 13.70 -8.00
C TYR A 86 -5.23 13.73 -6.47
N GLU A 87 -6.30 13.16 -5.92
CA GLU A 87 -6.42 12.89 -4.49
C GLU A 87 -5.40 11.83 -4.04
N ILE A 88 -5.15 11.80 -2.72
CA ILE A 88 -4.21 10.83 -2.13
C ILE A 88 -4.61 9.38 -2.44
N ASP A 89 -5.90 9.07 -2.43
CA ASP A 89 -6.44 7.74 -2.72
C ASP A 89 -6.06 7.25 -4.12
N THR A 90 -6.10 8.13 -5.12
CA THR A 90 -5.70 7.79 -6.49
C THR A 90 -4.20 7.50 -6.58
N ARG A 91 -3.38 8.25 -5.85
CA ARG A 91 -1.94 8.02 -5.77
C ARG A 91 -1.61 6.70 -5.07
N LEU A 92 -2.33 6.36 -4.01
CA LEU A 92 -2.21 5.07 -3.31
C LEU A 92 -2.53 3.91 -4.26
N LEU A 93 -3.58 4.02 -5.08
CA LEU A 93 -3.90 3.00 -6.08
C LEU A 93 -2.81 2.84 -7.14
N ILE A 94 -2.18 3.94 -7.56
CA ILE A 94 -1.04 3.89 -8.49
C ILE A 94 0.12 3.12 -7.85
N VAL A 95 0.48 3.45 -6.61
CA VAL A 95 1.56 2.75 -5.88
C VAL A 95 1.24 1.27 -5.71
N LYS A 96 0.01 0.94 -5.31
CA LYS A 96 -0.46 -0.43 -5.17
C LYS A 96 -0.39 -1.22 -6.48
N ALA A 97 -0.82 -0.60 -7.59
CA ALA A 97 -0.74 -1.22 -8.90
C ALA A 97 0.71 -1.48 -9.33
N MET A 98 1.65 -0.56 -9.05
CA MET A 98 3.09 -0.77 -9.30
C MET A 98 3.60 -2.01 -8.54
N GLY A 99 3.18 -2.20 -7.28
CA GLY A 99 3.56 -3.37 -6.49
C GLY A 99 3.01 -4.69 -7.01
N ILE A 100 1.81 -4.69 -7.61
CA ILE A 100 1.21 -5.88 -8.22
C ILE A 100 1.86 -6.20 -9.57
N ILE A 101 2.15 -5.17 -10.38
CA ILE A 101 2.86 -5.34 -11.66
C ILE A 101 4.26 -5.90 -11.42
N GLY A 102 4.97 -5.38 -10.42
CA GLY A 102 6.28 -5.86 -10.03
C GLY A 102 7.38 -5.59 -11.08
N GLY A 103 8.48 -6.32 -10.93
CA GLY A 103 9.64 -6.22 -11.81
C GLY A 103 10.63 -5.11 -11.41
N PRO A 104 11.85 -5.10 -12.00
CA PRO A 104 12.92 -4.20 -11.58
C PRO A 104 12.58 -2.71 -11.72
N LYS A 105 11.82 -2.37 -12.74
CA LYS A 105 11.39 -0.99 -12.98
C LYS A 105 10.39 -0.51 -11.92
N ALA A 106 9.39 -1.34 -11.59
CA ALA A 106 8.44 -1.02 -10.52
C ALA A 106 9.15 -0.85 -9.18
N VAL A 107 10.08 -1.74 -8.84
CA VAL A 107 10.91 -1.66 -7.63
C VAL A 107 11.65 -0.32 -7.56
N THR A 108 12.31 0.10 -8.64
CA THR A 108 13.02 1.39 -8.70
C THR A 108 12.09 2.57 -8.43
N LEU A 109 10.91 2.57 -9.04
CA LEU A 109 9.90 3.62 -8.84
C LEU A 109 9.36 3.63 -7.41
N LEU A 110 9.11 2.47 -6.83
CA LEU A 110 8.61 2.31 -5.46
C LEU A 110 9.63 2.75 -4.41
N VAL A 111 10.92 2.39 -4.58
CA VAL A 111 12.00 2.85 -3.69
C VAL A 111 12.07 4.38 -3.65
N ASN A 112 11.90 5.06 -4.79
CA ASN A 112 11.86 6.52 -4.82
C ASN A 112 10.69 7.08 -4.02
N LYS A 113 9.53 6.40 -4.01
CA LYS A 113 8.32 6.83 -3.30
C LYS A 113 8.41 6.67 -1.78
N THR A 114 9.34 5.88 -1.25
CA THR A 114 9.61 5.83 0.20
C THR A 114 10.14 7.14 0.77
N ASN A 115 10.48 8.13 -0.08
CA ASN A 115 10.87 9.49 0.33
C ASN A 115 9.73 10.51 0.12
N PHE A 116 8.54 10.08 -0.21
CA PHE A 116 7.41 10.99 -0.43
C PHE A 116 6.96 11.62 0.91
N PRO A 117 6.50 12.89 0.94
CA PRO A 117 6.17 13.58 2.19
C PRO A 117 4.81 13.15 2.80
N ASP A 118 4.18 12.10 2.31
CA ASP A 118 2.93 11.56 2.84
C ASP A 118 3.15 10.14 3.35
N ARG A 119 2.79 9.91 4.63
CA ARG A 119 3.02 8.64 5.32
C ARG A 119 2.25 7.46 4.71
N ASN A 120 1.04 7.70 4.21
CA ASN A 120 0.25 6.63 3.60
C ASN A 120 0.93 6.15 2.32
N ILE A 121 1.51 7.07 1.54
CA ILE A 121 2.30 6.74 0.34
C ILE A 121 3.56 5.96 0.73
N ILE A 122 4.27 6.36 1.79
CA ILE A 122 5.46 5.65 2.27
C ILE A 122 5.08 4.21 2.67
N ASN A 123 4.06 4.04 3.50
CA ASN A 123 3.60 2.74 3.96
C ASN A 123 3.13 1.84 2.80
N GLU A 124 2.33 2.38 1.87
CA GLU A 124 1.90 1.64 0.68
C GLU A 124 3.09 1.27 -0.22
N SER A 125 4.12 2.14 -0.30
CA SER A 125 5.33 1.85 -1.08
C SER A 125 6.13 0.69 -0.48
N PHE A 126 6.27 0.62 0.84
CA PHE A 126 6.90 -0.53 1.50
C PHE A 126 6.06 -1.81 1.34
N SER A 127 4.73 -1.71 1.44
CA SER A 127 3.83 -2.83 1.15
C SER A 127 3.98 -3.35 -0.29
N ALA A 128 4.05 -2.43 -1.25
CA ALA A 128 4.27 -2.74 -2.65
C ALA A 128 5.65 -3.37 -2.91
N LEU A 129 6.71 -2.88 -2.25
CA LEU A 129 8.06 -3.45 -2.32
C LEU A 129 8.10 -4.88 -1.77
N LYS A 130 7.39 -5.14 -0.66
CA LYS A 130 7.25 -6.50 -0.13
C LYS A 130 6.59 -7.45 -1.15
N ASN A 131 5.52 -7.00 -1.81
CA ASN A 131 4.85 -7.79 -2.86
C ASN A 131 5.78 -8.08 -4.05
N CYS A 132 6.76 -7.21 -4.31
CA CYS A 132 7.80 -7.43 -5.33
C CYS A 132 8.92 -8.37 -4.87
N ASN A 133 8.88 -8.92 -3.66
CA ASN A 133 9.97 -9.67 -3.01
C ASN A 133 11.29 -8.87 -3.04
N TYR A 134 11.20 -7.58 -2.77
CA TYR A 134 12.36 -6.69 -2.75
C TYR A 134 13.24 -6.98 -1.53
N GLU A 135 14.54 -7.15 -1.76
CA GLU A 135 15.55 -7.25 -0.71
C GLU A 135 16.17 -5.86 -0.49
N PRO A 136 15.95 -5.24 0.68
CA PRO A 136 16.41 -3.88 0.93
C PRO A 136 17.93 -3.81 1.06
N ASP A 137 18.53 -2.80 0.42
CA ASP A 137 19.92 -2.41 0.64
C ASP A 137 20.09 -1.64 1.97
N GLU A 138 21.33 -1.36 2.38
CA GLU A 138 21.64 -0.66 3.63
C GLU A 138 20.94 0.70 3.75
N ASN A 139 20.80 1.43 2.64
CA ASN A 139 20.11 2.72 2.62
C ASN A 139 18.60 2.55 2.88
N THR A 140 18.00 1.54 2.25
CA THR A 140 16.57 1.24 2.43
C THR A 140 16.31 0.70 3.83
N VAL A 141 17.19 -0.14 4.39
CA VAL A 141 17.11 -0.58 5.79
C VAL A 141 17.16 0.60 6.76
N SER A 142 18.03 1.57 6.52
CA SER A 142 18.08 2.79 7.34
C SER A 142 16.76 3.57 7.30
N LYS A 143 16.13 3.68 6.14
CA LYS A 143 14.79 4.31 6.01
C LYS A 143 13.70 3.50 6.70
N ILE A 144 13.72 2.18 6.55
CA ILE A 144 12.78 1.29 7.25
C ILE A 144 12.87 1.53 8.76
N ASN A 145 14.08 1.59 9.32
CA ASN A 145 14.27 1.85 10.74
C ASN A 145 13.75 3.24 11.16
N GLN A 146 13.92 4.27 10.33
CA GLN A 146 13.35 5.60 10.59
C GLN A 146 11.81 5.57 10.59
N GLU A 147 11.18 4.82 9.69
CA GLU A 147 9.73 4.67 9.64
C GLU A 147 9.19 3.83 10.79
N ILE A 148 9.93 2.81 11.24
CA ILE A 148 9.62 2.07 12.47
C ILE A 148 9.65 3.03 13.66
N ASP A 149 10.69 3.82 13.83
CA ASP A 149 10.80 4.84 14.90
C ASP A 149 9.61 5.81 14.89
N SER A 150 9.25 6.32 13.72
CA SER A 150 8.11 7.22 13.54
C SER A 150 6.80 6.53 13.93
N SER A 151 6.61 5.28 13.50
CA SER A 151 5.41 4.49 13.78
C SER A 151 5.26 4.17 15.27
N ILE A 152 6.37 3.84 15.94
CA ILE A 152 6.42 3.62 17.39
C ILE A 152 6.05 4.91 18.14
N GLY A 153 6.59 6.07 17.71
CA GLY A 153 6.26 7.35 18.31
C GLY A 153 4.76 7.67 18.25
N ILE A 154 4.11 7.35 17.12
CA ILE A 154 2.66 7.53 16.95
C ILE A 154 1.89 6.52 17.81
N ALA A 155 2.31 5.25 17.86
CA ALA A 155 1.70 4.25 18.70
C ALA A 155 1.74 4.65 20.18
N ALA A 156 2.89 5.12 20.68
CA ALA A 156 3.06 5.61 22.05
C ALA A 156 2.12 6.78 22.37
N TRP A 157 1.99 7.73 21.45
CA TRP A 157 1.05 8.84 21.60
C TRP A 157 -0.40 8.35 21.66
N ASN A 158 -0.80 7.44 20.78
CA ASN A 158 -2.14 6.87 20.74
C ASN A 158 -2.46 6.05 22.00
N ILE A 159 -1.52 5.27 22.53
CA ILE A 159 -1.67 4.52 23.79
C ILE A 159 -1.92 5.50 24.96
N THR A 160 -1.13 6.57 25.05
CA THR A 160 -1.30 7.61 26.07
C THR A 160 -2.66 8.29 25.94
N ALA A 161 -3.07 8.68 24.74
CA ALA A 161 -4.35 9.30 24.49
C ALA A 161 -5.53 8.35 24.82
N ARG A 162 -5.41 7.06 24.49
CA ARG A 162 -6.40 6.02 24.84
C ARG A 162 -6.61 5.95 26.36
N LYS A 163 -5.52 5.94 27.13
CA LYS A 163 -5.55 5.91 28.58
C LYS A 163 -6.26 7.14 29.16
N GLU A 164 -5.89 8.34 28.74
CA GLU A 164 -6.53 9.60 29.15
C GLU A 164 -8.03 9.63 28.81
N LEU A 165 -8.41 9.16 27.63
CA LEU A 165 -9.82 9.10 27.21
C LEU A 165 -10.62 8.08 28.03
N THR A 166 -10.01 6.98 28.41
CA THR A 166 -10.64 5.97 29.29
C THR A 166 -10.88 6.54 30.68
N GLU A 167 -9.88 7.21 31.26
CA GLU A 167 -9.98 7.86 32.59
C GLU A 167 -11.01 8.99 32.60
N SER A 168 -11.11 9.77 31.52
CA SER A 168 -12.07 10.87 31.39
C SER A 168 -13.49 10.43 31.03
N LYS A 169 -13.75 9.12 30.90
CA LYS A 169 -15.04 8.56 30.44
C LYS A 169 -15.52 9.16 29.13
N SER A 170 -14.59 9.33 28.20
CA SER A 170 -14.87 9.87 26.88
C SER A 170 -15.73 8.94 26.03
N SER A 171 -16.19 9.44 24.89
CA SER A 171 -17.05 8.69 23.98
C SER A 171 -16.39 7.38 23.51
N GLU A 172 -17.12 6.27 23.62
CA GLU A 172 -16.73 4.95 23.09
C GLU A 172 -16.28 5.03 21.61
N ARG A 173 -16.89 5.91 20.85
CA ARG A 173 -16.55 6.16 19.45
C ARG A 173 -15.12 6.71 19.26
N MET A 174 -14.63 7.52 20.21
CA MET A 174 -13.25 8.03 20.19
C MET A 174 -12.26 6.93 20.55
N LEU A 175 -12.59 6.09 21.52
CA LEU A 175 -11.76 4.93 21.88
C LEU A 175 -11.65 3.96 20.71
N LEU A 176 -12.75 3.60 20.03
CA LEU A 176 -12.74 2.75 18.85
C LEU A 176 -11.89 3.34 17.70
N ALA A 177 -11.92 4.66 17.52
CA ALA A 177 -11.08 5.31 16.51
C ALA A 177 -9.58 5.19 16.85
N ILE A 178 -9.20 5.39 18.11
CA ILE A 178 -7.79 5.22 18.55
C ILE A 178 -7.36 3.76 18.46
N ASP A 179 -8.21 2.80 18.84
CA ASP A 179 -7.91 1.37 18.73
C ASP A 179 -7.69 0.97 17.25
N SER A 180 -8.48 1.52 16.34
CA SER A 180 -8.29 1.33 14.90
C SER A 180 -6.95 1.92 14.40
N GLU A 181 -6.60 3.11 14.85
CA GLU A 181 -5.32 3.75 14.50
C GLU A 181 -4.11 2.97 15.07
N LEU A 182 -4.23 2.44 16.29
CA LEU A 182 -3.22 1.59 16.89
C LEU A 182 -3.01 0.31 16.06
N ALA A 183 -4.08 -0.36 15.67
CA ALA A 183 -4.00 -1.56 14.84
C ALA A 183 -3.29 -1.27 13.50
N ILE A 184 -3.64 -0.18 12.82
CA ILE A 184 -2.99 0.26 11.57
C ILE A 184 -1.50 0.53 11.79
N ASN A 185 -1.13 1.17 12.91
CA ASN A 185 0.27 1.46 13.22
C ASN A 185 1.08 0.18 13.50
N PHE A 186 0.53 -0.77 14.24
CA PHE A 186 1.21 -2.04 14.50
C PHE A 186 1.35 -2.87 13.22
N ASP A 187 0.33 -2.93 12.36
CA ASP A 187 0.43 -3.58 11.06
C ASP A 187 1.53 -2.98 10.20
N ALA A 188 1.69 -1.65 10.21
CA ALA A 188 2.78 -0.96 9.52
C ALA A 188 4.15 -1.33 10.11
N ILE A 189 4.30 -1.41 11.44
CA ILE A 189 5.54 -1.82 12.11
C ILE A 189 5.91 -3.25 11.71
N TYR A 190 4.95 -4.19 11.77
CA TYR A 190 5.21 -5.58 11.37
C TYR A 190 5.60 -5.70 9.91
N LEU A 191 4.92 -4.96 9.01
CA LEU A 191 5.28 -4.91 7.59
C LEU A 191 6.73 -4.47 7.37
N LEU A 192 7.14 -3.42 8.06
CA LEU A 192 8.50 -2.87 7.98
C LEU A 192 9.54 -3.85 8.55
N LEU A 193 9.23 -4.50 9.66
CA LEU A 193 10.07 -5.54 10.25
C LEU A 193 10.21 -6.75 9.31
N GLU A 194 9.12 -7.22 8.69
CA GLU A 194 9.14 -8.31 7.71
C GLU A 194 9.95 -7.98 6.45
N LEU A 195 10.06 -6.70 6.10
CA LEU A 195 10.86 -6.27 4.97
C LEU A 195 12.35 -6.20 5.31
N ALA A 196 12.69 -5.81 6.55
CA ALA A 196 14.08 -5.66 7.01
C ALA A 196 14.70 -6.97 7.54
N TYR A 197 13.86 -7.89 8.03
CA TYR A 197 14.29 -9.12 8.70
C TYR A 197 13.59 -10.36 8.11
N ASP A 198 13.82 -11.55 8.68
CA ASP A 198 13.16 -12.77 8.22
C ASP A 198 11.64 -12.70 8.37
N ALA A 199 10.93 -12.63 7.26
CA ALA A 199 9.48 -12.43 7.22
C ALA A 199 8.69 -13.54 7.93
N LYS A 200 9.16 -14.81 7.87
CA LYS A 200 8.47 -15.93 8.53
C LYS A 200 8.58 -15.80 10.04
N LEU A 201 9.75 -15.38 10.50
CA LEU A 201 9.99 -15.19 11.91
C LEU A 201 9.17 -14.03 12.48
N ILE A 202 9.13 -12.90 11.78
CA ILE A 202 8.29 -11.75 12.18
C ILE A 202 6.80 -12.12 12.17
N SER A 203 6.33 -12.90 11.20
CA SER A 203 4.94 -13.40 11.20
C SER A 203 4.65 -14.27 12.42
N HIS A 204 5.54 -15.18 12.81
CA HIS A 204 5.39 -15.97 14.02
C HIS A 204 5.38 -15.12 15.30
N ILE A 205 6.19 -14.07 15.34
CA ILE A 205 6.22 -13.12 16.45
C ILE A 205 4.87 -12.38 16.54
N LYS A 206 4.36 -11.89 15.41
CA LYS A 206 3.06 -11.24 15.33
C LYS A 206 1.95 -12.16 15.88
N ASP A 207 1.86 -13.39 15.39
CA ASP A 207 0.88 -14.38 15.82
C ASP A 207 0.99 -14.68 17.34
N SER A 208 2.21 -14.68 17.87
CA SER A 208 2.46 -14.92 19.29
C SER A 208 1.99 -13.76 20.16
N ILE A 209 2.21 -12.53 19.75
CA ILE A 209 1.76 -11.33 20.44
C ILE A 209 0.22 -11.22 20.37
N GLU A 210 -0.37 -11.42 19.21
CA GLU A 210 -1.83 -11.38 19.00
C GLU A 210 -2.58 -12.50 19.76
N SER A 211 -1.87 -13.56 20.14
CA SER A 211 -2.48 -14.65 20.94
C SER A 211 -2.87 -14.26 22.38
N GLY A 212 -2.41 -13.11 22.88
CA GLY A 212 -2.68 -12.60 24.23
C GLY A 212 -2.06 -13.41 25.37
N SER A 213 -1.32 -14.49 25.11
CA SER A 213 -0.70 -15.32 26.15
C SER A 213 0.61 -14.69 26.62
N SER A 214 0.71 -14.31 27.89
CA SER A 214 1.90 -13.71 28.49
C SER A 214 3.18 -14.51 28.24
N GLU A 215 3.09 -15.85 28.23
CA GLU A 215 4.22 -16.74 27.94
C GLU A 215 4.68 -16.61 26.46
N ARG A 216 3.73 -16.56 25.53
CA ARG A 216 4.00 -16.40 24.10
C ARG A 216 4.53 -15.00 23.76
N ILE A 217 4.00 -13.97 24.43
CA ILE A 217 4.46 -12.60 24.27
C ILE A 217 5.89 -12.47 24.77
N GLY A 218 6.22 -13.01 25.97
CA GLY A 218 7.59 -13.05 26.48
C GLY A 218 8.56 -13.70 25.50
N PHE A 219 8.19 -14.86 24.94
CA PHE A 219 9.00 -15.54 23.94
C PHE A 219 9.15 -14.73 22.64
N ALA A 220 8.09 -14.06 22.20
CA ALA A 220 8.13 -13.20 21.02
C ALA A 220 9.08 -12.01 21.22
N ILE A 221 9.08 -11.38 22.41
CA ILE A 221 9.99 -10.29 22.77
C ILE A 221 11.43 -10.78 22.81
N GLU A 222 11.71 -11.96 23.40
CA GLU A 222 13.05 -12.55 23.39
C GLU A 222 13.56 -12.84 21.97
N LEU A 223 12.68 -13.29 21.06
CA LEU A 223 13.03 -13.47 19.66
C LEU A 223 13.33 -12.14 18.96
N LEU A 224 12.48 -11.13 19.18
CA LEU A 224 12.69 -9.78 18.63
C LEU A 224 14.01 -9.18 19.12
N ASP A 225 14.40 -9.45 20.36
CA ASP A 225 15.68 -8.98 20.93
C ASP A 225 16.90 -9.47 20.17
N LEU A 226 16.82 -10.61 19.49
CA LEU A 226 17.92 -11.18 18.71
C LEU A 226 18.11 -10.48 17.35
N PHE A 227 17.08 -9.82 16.80
CA PHE A 227 17.09 -9.30 15.43
C PHE A 227 17.03 -7.79 15.37
N ILE A 228 16.32 -7.14 16.31
CA ILE A 228 16.11 -5.69 16.28
C ILE A 228 17.37 -4.98 16.73
N SER A 229 17.71 -3.88 16.05
CA SER A 229 18.82 -3.03 16.44
C SER A 229 18.65 -2.48 17.85
N GLU A 230 19.77 -2.31 18.58
CA GLU A 230 19.78 -1.81 19.97
C GLU A 230 19.04 -0.47 20.13
N ASP A 231 19.00 0.35 19.08
CA ASP A 231 18.33 1.65 19.07
C ASP A 231 16.80 1.56 19.03
N LEU A 232 16.26 0.47 18.51
CA LEU A 232 14.80 0.23 18.37
C LEU A 232 14.21 -0.51 19.58
N LYS A 233 14.99 -1.35 20.25
CA LYS A 233 14.55 -2.15 21.41
C LYS A 233 13.86 -1.33 22.51
N PRO A 234 14.50 -0.27 23.05
CA PRO A 234 13.91 0.50 24.15
C PRO A 234 12.65 1.28 23.74
N LYS A 235 12.42 1.41 22.45
CA LYS A 235 11.24 2.10 21.91
C LYS A 235 10.08 1.15 21.62
N LEU A 236 10.37 -0.08 21.19
CA LEU A 236 9.36 -1.05 20.77
C LEU A 236 8.86 -1.93 21.93
N PHE A 237 9.77 -2.46 22.75
CA PHE A 237 9.44 -3.46 23.77
C PHE A 237 8.45 -2.99 24.83
N PRO A 238 8.55 -1.78 25.41
CA PRO A 238 7.57 -1.32 26.39
C PRO A 238 6.13 -1.32 25.85
N HIS A 239 5.94 -1.04 24.55
CA HIS A 239 4.62 -1.04 23.95
C HIS A 239 4.07 -2.44 23.69
N LEU A 240 4.95 -3.42 23.41
CA LEU A 240 4.55 -4.82 23.26
C LEU A 240 4.19 -5.45 24.63
N GLU A 241 4.89 -5.05 25.69
CA GLU A 241 4.58 -5.46 27.06
C GLU A 241 3.26 -4.87 27.55
N ASP A 242 2.95 -3.61 27.23
CA ASP A 242 1.69 -2.96 27.62
C ASP A 242 0.46 -3.64 26.99
N ILE A 243 0.58 -4.21 25.80
CA ILE A 243 -0.49 -5.01 25.15
C ILE A 243 -0.80 -6.27 25.96
N SER A 244 0.17 -6.82 26.70
CA SER A 244 0.02 -8.05 27.49
C SER A 244 -0.68 -7.85 28.84
N VAL A 245 -0.84 -6.62 29.29
CA VAL A 245 -1.31 -6.30 30.66
C VAL A 245 -2.81 -5.96 30.70
N ASP A 246 -3.44 -5.75 29.54
CA ASP A 246 -4.87 -5.36 29.42
C ASP A 246 -5.84 -6.58 29.39
N ASP A 247 -5.42 -7.81 29.74
CA ASP A 247 -6.27 -9.00 29.91
C ASP A 247 -6.55 -9.35 31.39
#